data_2b23ae3d50e9ce347480425408de4e61
#
_entry.id   2b23ae3d50e9ce347480425408de4e61
#
_cell.length_a   1.000
_cell.length_b   1.000
_cell.length_c   1.000
_cell.angle_alpha   90.00
_cell.angle_beta   90.00
_cell.angle_gamma   90.00
#
_symmetry.space_group_name_H-M   'P 1'
#
loop_
_entity.id
_entity.type
_entity.pdbx_description
1 polymer ?
#
loop_
_entity_poly.entity_id
_entity_poly.type
_entity_poly.pdbx_seq_one_letter_code
_entity_poly.pdbx_strand_id
1 'polypeptide(L)'
;MSKTTKDLLEFWEDQMKESHTSSNYFFRKSPSHYHMMLLVMSAYKLKQNLSVEELKTKLYKTSRPKSALIINEACEKGFFYLEKTSNDQRKKFIRPSKSFVNEFNDYLNTLKNLSF
;
A
#
# COMPACT_ATOMS: atom_id res chain seq x y z
N MET A 1 29.96 -9.91 -5.66
CA MET A 1 28.58 -9.43 -5.59
C MET A 1 27.65 -10.37 -6.33
N SER A 2 26.57 -10.70 -5.72
CA SER A 2 25.65 -11.66 -6.30
C SER A 2 24.75 -11.03 -7.35
N LYS A 3 24.28 -11.86 -8.27
CA LYS A 3 23.27 -11.49 -9.23
C LYS A 3 22.01 -10.96 -8.53
N THR A 4 21.71 -11.51 -7.36
CA THR A 4 20.55 -11.11 -6.56
C THR A 4 20.59 -9.61 -6.21
N THR A 5 21.74 -9.12 -5.75
CA THR A 5 21.87 -7.70 -5.39
C THR A 5 21.68 -6.81 -6.60
N LYS A 6 22.24 -7.21 -7.75
CA LYS A 6 22.06 -6.46 -8.98
C LYS A 6 20.60 -6.44 -9.41
N ASP A 7 19.94 -7.58 -9.33
CA ASP A 7 18.52 -7.69 -9.68
C ASP A 7 17.66 -6.80 -8.79
N LEU A 8 17.94 -6.78 -7.48
CA LEU A 8 17.21 -5.92 -6.55
C LEU A 8 17.42 -4.44 -6.86
N LEU A 9 18.65 -4.06 -7.20
CA LEU A 9 18.96 -2.68 -7.56
C LEU A 9 18.19 -2.26 -8.81
N GLU A 10 18.22 -3.07 -9.85
CA GLU A 10 17.52 -2.79 -11.10
C GLU A 10 16.01 -2.73 -10.86
N PHE A 11 15.48 -3.66 -10.06
CA PHE A 11 14.06 -3.68 -9.71
C PHE A 11 13.66 -2.37 -9.03
N TRP A 12 14.42 -1.95 -8.02
CA TRP A 12 14.13 -0.71 -7.30
C TRP A 12 14.18 0.51 -8.22
N GLU A 13 15.22 0.59 -9.05
CA GLU A 13 15.37 1.71 -9.96
C GLU A 13 14.21 1.78 -10.96
N ASP A 14 13.78 0.64 -11.49
CA ASP A 14 12.65 0.59 -12.40
C ASP A 14 11.36 1.04 -11.73
N GLN A 15 11.15 0.64 -10.47
CA GLN A 15 9.99 1.08 -9.70
C GLN A 15 9.95 2.60 -9.55
N MET A 16 11.10 3.20 -9.34
CA MET A 16 11.19 4.65 -9.09
C MET A 16 11.18 5.48 -10.37
N LYS A 17 11.46 4.87 -11.52
CA LYS A 17 11.41 5.57 -12.81
C LYS A 17 9.99 5.75 -13.33
N GLU A 18 9.05 4.98 -12.82
CA GLU A 18 7.67 5.08 -13.26
C GLU A 18 7.08 6.45 -12.95
N SER A 19 5.97 6.74 -13.60
CA SER A 19 5.28 8.01 -13.43
C SER A 19 5.08 8.38 -11.96
N HIS A 20 5.23 9.64 -11.63
CA HIS A 20 4.99 10.16 -10.29
C HIS A 20 3.56 9.92 -9.82
N THR A 21 2.66 9.57 -10.74
CA THR A 21 1.27 9.25 -10.40
C THR A 21 1.09 7.78 -10.07
N SER A 22 2.13 6.96 -10.24
CA SER A 22 2.01 5.53 -9.99
C SER A 22 1.96 5.23 -8.50
N SER A 23 1.30 4.12 -8.17
CA SER A 23 1.27 3.62 -6.80
C SER A 23 2.66 3.25 -6.30
N ASN A 24 3.53 2.80 -7.20
CA ASN A 24 4.90 2.44 -6.83
C ASN A 24 5.63 3.63 -6.22
N TYR A 25 5.55 4.78 -6.87
CA TYR A 25 6.19 5.99 -6.35
C TYR A 25 5.58 6.39 -5.00
N PHE A 26 4.25 6.43 -4.92
CA PHE A 26 3.56 6.86 -3.70
C PHE A 26 3.93 5.99 -2.50
N PHE A 27 3.86 4.67 -2.66
CA PHE A 27 4.07 3.76 -1.53
C PHE A 27 5.54 3.54 -1.18
N ARG A 28 6.46 4.18 -1.90
CA ARG A 28 7.89 4.12 -1.59
C ARG A 28 8.41 5.40 -0.95
N LYS A 29 7.54 6.40 -0.73
CA LYS A 29 7.94 7.69 -0.16
C LYS A 29 8.52 7.57 1.24
N SER A 30 8.01 6.66 2.04
CA SER A 30 8.48 6.47 3.40
C SER A 30 8.13 5.06 3.88
N PRO A 31 8.77 4.59 4.97
CA PRO A 31 8.38 3.32 5.57
C PRO A 31 6.91 3.26 5.96
N SER A 32 6.33 4.38 6.42
CA SER A 32 4.91 4.42 6.79
C SER A 32 4.00 4.21 5.60
N HIS A 33 4.32 4.79 4.45
CA HIS A 33 3.55 4.59 3.23
C HIS A 33 3.58 3.11 2.80
N TYR A 34 4.76 2.51 2.82
CA TYR A 34 4.91 1.10 2.43
C TYR A 34 4.20 0.18 3.41
N HIS A 35 4.35 0.43 4.70
CA HIS A 35 3.70 -0.35 5.75
C HIS A 35 2.17 -0.28 5.61
N MET A 36 1.64 0.91 5.34
CA MET A 36 0.21 1.09 5.09
C MET A 36 -0.28 0.22 3.93
N MET A 37 0.47 0.21 2.84
CA MET A 37 0.15 -0.63 1.69
C MET A 37 0.08 -2.10 2.09
N LEU A 38 1.08 -2.59 2.81
CA LEU A 38 1.13 -3.98 3.22
C LEU A 38 -0.03 -4.35 4.15
N LEU A 39 -0.37 -3.46 5.09
CA LEU A 39 -1.49 -3.72 6.01
C LEU A 39 -2.81 -3.82 5.27
N VAL A 40 -3.07 -2.89 4.35
CA VAL A 40 -4.32 -2.89 3.58
C VAL A 40 -4.39 -4.12 2.66
N MET A 41 -3.31 -4.42 1.97
CA MET A 41 -3.30 -5.55 1.04
C MET A 41 -3.34 -6.89 1.76
N SER A 42 -2.70 -6.98 2.94
CA SER A 42 -2.77 -8.20 3.76
C SER A 42 -4.21 -8.47 4.20
N ALA A 43 -4.90 -7.45 4.70
CA ALA A 43 -6.30 -7.60 5.11
C ALA A 43 -7.17 -8.00 3.93
N TYR A 44 -6.97 -7.36 2.78
CA TYR A 44 -7.74 -7.66 1.58
C TYR A 44 -7.55 -9.12 1.16
N LYS A 45 -6.32 -9.60 1.09
CA LYS A 45 -6.03 -10.95 0.62
C LYS A 45 -6.50 -12.02 1.60
N LEU A 46 -6.53 -11.70 2.90
CA LEU A 46 -7.03 -12.60 3.94
C LEU A 46 -8.52 -12.47 4.15
N LYS A 47 -9.19 -11.62 3.36
CA LYS A 47 -10.63 -11.36 3.47
C LYS A 47 -11.03 -10.87 4.86
N GLN A 48 -10.18 -10.05 5.45
CA GLN A 48 -10.41 -9.44 6.75
C GLN A 48 -10.85 -8.00 6.57
N ASN A 49 -11.71 -7.53 7.47
CA ASN A 49 -12.12 -6.13 7.46
C ASN A 49 -11.11 -5.32 8.28
N LEU A 50 -10.57 -4.29 7.67
CA LEU A 50 -9.64 -3.39 8.33
C LEU A 50 -10.28 -2.02 8.41
N SER A 51 -10.55 -1.55 9.63
CA SER A 51 -11.11 -0.22 9.80
C SER A 51 -10.02 0.85 9.69
N VAL A 52 -10.44 2.07 9.35
CA VAL A 52 -9.51 3.20 9.28
C VAL A 52 -8.84 3.42 10.64
N GLU A 53 -9.61 3.31 11.72
CA GLU A 53 -9.05 3.51 13.06
C GLU A 53 -8.02 2.44 13.42
N GLU A 54 -8.28 1.18 13.06
CA GLU A 54 -7.30 0.13 13.27
C GLU A 54 -6.02 0.38 12.47
N LEU A 55 -6.16 0.83 11.22
CA LEU A 55 -5.00 1.12 10.39
C LEU A 55 -4.14 2.21 11.03
N LYS A 56 -4.79 3.27 11.53
CA LYS A 56 -4.07 4.36 12.20
C LYS A 56 -3.27 3.87 13.40
N THR A 57 -3.80 2.92 14.15
CA THR A 57 -3.11 2.40 15.35
C THR A 57 -1.99 1.43 14.99
N LYS A 58 -2.06 0.79 13.83
CA LYS A 58 -1.06 -0.20 13.42
C LYS A 58 0.16 0.39 12.73
N LEU A 59 0.11 1.66 12.33
CA LEU A 59 1.24 2.30 11.66
C LEU A 59 2.32 2.67 12.66
N TYR A 60 3.47 1.99 12.57
CA TYR A 60 4.56 2.19 13.50
C TYR A 60 5.19 3.57 13.38
N LYS A 61 5.52 4.17 14.53
CA LYS A 61 6.26 5.42 14.62
C LYS A 61 5.63 6.55 13.80
N THR A 62 4.30 6.49 13.65
CA THR A 62 3.57 7.48 12.87
C THR A 62 2.51 8.09 13.77
N SER A 63 2.48 9.42 13.88
CA SER A 63 1.47 10.11 14.68
C SER A 63 0.09 9.92 14.04
N ARG A 64 -0.98 10.04 14.83
CA ARG A 64 -2.34 9.93 14.30
C ARG A 64 -2.62 10.97 13.20
N PRO A 65 -2.25 12.26 13.37
CA PRO A 65 -2.45 13.23 12.28
C PRO A 65 -1.72 12.85 11.00
N LYS A 66 -0.49 12.35 11.10
CA LYS A 66 0.26 11.94 9.91
C LYS A 66 -0.36 10.69 9.29
N SER A 67 -0.81 9.74 10.12
CA SER A 67 -1.50 8.54 9.61
C SER A 67 -2.75 8.93 8.84
N ALA A 68 -3.56 9.84 9.39
CA ALA A 68 -4.76 10.32 8.71
C ALA A 68 -4.42 10.97 7.37
N LEU A 69 -3.35 11.75 7.33
CA LEU A 69 -2.91 12.43 6.11
C LEU A 69 -2.56 11.45 5.01
N ILE A 70 -1.71 10.46 5.29
CA ILE A 70 -1.27 9.52 4.26
C ILE A 70 -2.40 8.60 3.81
N ILE A 71 -3.32 8.23 4.71
CA ILE A 71 -4.50 7.45 4.35
C ILE A 71 -5.39 8.26 3.39
N ASN A 72 -5.63 9.53 3.71
CA ASN A 72 -6.44 10.40 2.87
C ASN A 72 -5.79 10.58 1.49
N GLU A 73 -4.49 10.76 1.44
CA GLU A 73 -3.78 10.89 0.17
C GLU A 73 -3.94 9.63 -0.70
N ALA A 74 -3.83 8.45 -0.09
CA ALA A 74 -4.01 7.20 -0.83
C ALA A 74 -5.41 7.09 -1.42
N CYS A 75 -6.42 7.54 -0.66
CA CYS A 75 -7.81 7.55 -1.14
C CYS A 75 -8.01 8.59 -2.25
N GLU A 76 -7.45 9.78 -2.10
CA GLU A 76 -7.56 10.83 -3.11
C GLU A 76 -6.93 10.41 -4.43
N LYS A 77 -5.83 9.66 -4.36
CA LYS A 77 -5.14 9.16 -5.56
C LYS A 77 -5.84 7.95 -6.18
N GLY A 78 -6.87 7.43 -5.54
CA GLY A 78 -7.63 6.31 -6.06
C GLY A 78 -7.01 4.94 -5.83
N PHE A 79 -6.03 4.84 -4.94
CA PHE A 79 -5.42 3.56 -4.60
C PHE A 79 -6.28 2.78 -3.62
N PHE A 80 -6.88 3.48 -2.67
CA PHE A 80 -7.79 2.90 -1.68
C PHE A 80 -9.13 3.62 -1.72
N TYR A 81 -10.13 2.98 -1.14
CA TYR A 81 -11.42 3.63 -0.93
C TYR A 81 -11.98 3.19 0.43
N LEU A 82 -12.92 3.99 0.93
CA LEU A 82 -13.55 3.72 2.21
C LEU A 82 -14.96 3.18 2.00
N GLU A 83 -15.26 2.08 2.69
CA GLU A 83 -16.56 1.44 2.63
C GLU A 83 -17.25 1.57 3.99
N LYS A 84 -18.42 2.17 4.01
CA LYS A 84 -19.20 2.30 5.24
C LYS A 84 -19.88 0.99 5.57
N THR A 85 -19.94 0.68 6.87
CA THR A 85 -20.72 -0.49 7.30
C THR A 85 -22.20 -0.12 7.39
N SER A 86 -23.08 -1.10 7.18
CA SER A 86 -24.52 -0.87 7.23
C SER A 86 -25.02 -0.57 8.64
N ASN A 87 -24.28 -0.96 9.67
CA ASN A 87 -24.74 -0.89 11.05
C ASN A 87 -24.12 0.24 11.87
N ASP A 88 -23.00 0.81 11.41
CA ASP A 88 -22.33 1.89 12.11
C ASP A 88 -21.72 2.84 11.10
N GLN A 89 -22.35 4.00 10.94
CA GLN A 89 -21.91 5.01 9.97
C GLN A 89 -20.57 5.64 10.34
N ARG A 90 -20.12 5.48 11.59
CA ARG A 90 -18.85 6.02 12.04
C ARG A 90 -17.69 5.11 11.65
N LYS A 91 -17.97 3.82 11.50
CA LYS A 91 -16.93 2.84 11.19
C LYS A 91 -16.82 2.66 9.70
N LYS A 92 -15.63 2.92 9.18
CA LYS A 92 -15.34 2.76 7.77
C LYS A 92 -14.24 1.74 7.60
N PHE A 93 -14.42 0.82 6.67
CA PHE A 93 -13.38 -0.13 6.29
C PHE A 93 -12.60 0.44 5.11
N ILE A 94 -11.30 0.21 5.11
CA ILE A 94 -10.44 0.62 4.00
C ILE A 94 -10.20 -0.57 3.09
N ARG A 95 -10.31 -0.33 1.79
CA ARG A 95 -10.18 -1.36 0.77
C ARG A 95 -9.32 -0.86 -0.38
N PRO A 96 -8.55 -1.74 -1.03
CA PRO A 96 -7.82 -1.32 -2.23
C PRO A 96 -8.76 -1.23 -3.41
N SER A 97 -8.51 -0.26 -4.30
CA SER A 97 -9.24 -0.18 -5.56
C SER A 97 -8.85 -1.35 -6.46
N LYS A 98 -9.71 -1.68 -7.41
CA LYS A 98 -9.44 -2.77 -8.35
C LYS A 98 -8.17 -2.52 -9.15
N SER A 99 -7.96 -1.29 -9.59
CA SER A 99 -6.75 -0.93 -10.34
C SER A 99 -5.49 -1.10 -9.49
N PHE A 100 -5.56 -0.73 -8.22
CA PHE A 100 -4.41 -0.91 -7.34
C PHE A 100 -4.14 -2.39 -7.05
N VAL A 101 -5.18 -3.21 -6.89
CA VAL A 101 -5.00 -4.66 -6.72
C VAL A 101 -4.19 -5.23 -7.89
N ASN A 102 -4.52 -4.82 -9.11
CA ASN A 102 -3.79 -5.27 -10.29
C ASN A 102 -2.33 -4.81 -10.26
N GLU A 103 -2.08 -3.56 -9.92
CA GLU A 103 -0.72 -3.02 -9.80
C GLU A 103 0.08 -3.75 -8.73
N PHE A 104 -0.53 -4.03 -7.59
CA PHE A 104 0.13 -4.74 -6.52
C PHE A 104 0.47 -6.18 -6.91
N ASN A 105 -0.42 -6.85 -7.60
CA ASN A 105 -0.17 -8.21 -8.08
C ASN A 105 0.98 -8.22 -9.10
N ASP A 106 1.04 -7.23 -9.98
CA ASP A 106 2.15 -7.09 -10.92
C ASP A 106 3.47 -6.88 -10.17
N TYR A 107 3.46 -6.04 -9.14
CA TYR A 107 4.61 -5.83 -8.28
C TYR A 107 5.08 -7.13 -7.65
N LEU A 108 4.16 -7.91 -7.08
CA LEU A 108 4.49 -9.18 -6.45
C LEU A 108 5.07 -10.18 -7.47
N ASN A 109 4.50 -10.24 -8.66
CA ASN A 109 4.98 -11.14 -9.70
C ASN A 109 6.40 -10.77 -10.14
N THR A 110 6.66 -9.48 -10.31
CA THR A 110 8.00 -9.02 -10.65
C THR A 110 9.00 -9.38 -9.54
N LEU A 111 8.60 -9.16 -8.29
CA LEU A 111 9.45 -9.47 -7.15
C LEU A 111 9.76 -10.97 -7.07
N LYS A 112 8.76 -11.82 -7.29
CA LYS A 112 8.95 -13.28 -7.27
C LYS A 112 9.90 -13.76 -8.36
N ASN A 113 9.97 -13.05 -9.47
CA ASN A 113 10.81 -13.44 -10.61
C ASN A 113 12.25 -12.99 -10.47
N LEU A 114 12.59 -12.28 -9.39
CA LEU A 114 13.98 -11.93 -9.12
C LEU A 114 14.75 -13.19 -8.72
N SER A 115 16.02 -13.21 -9.10
CA SER A 115 16.91 -14.32 -8.75
C SER A 115 17.40 -14.17 -7.31
N PHE A 116 16.96 -15.02 -6.45
CA PHE A 116 17.41 -15.04 -5.07
C PHE A 116 18.26 -16.26 -4.76
#